data_f6c080d63da5449a92a4d35b9f2ec923
#
_entry.id   f6c080d63da5449a92a4d35b9f2ec923
#
_cell.length_a   1.000
_cell.length_b   1.000
_cell.length_c   1.000
_cell.angle_alpha   90.00
_cell.angle_beta   90.00
_cell.angle_gamma   90.00
#
_symmetry.space_group_name_H-M   'P 1'
#
loop_
_entity.id
_entity.type
_entity.pdbx_description
1 polymer ?
#
loop_
_entity_poly.entity_id
_entity_poly.type
_entity_poly.pdbx_seq_one_letter_code
_entity_poly.pdbx_strand_id
1 'polypeptide(L)'
;KSNAVFCVKRKYLILIVLLLIAAISHTNSSFFSIISHIFLILSAISIFSCTDLERASFFDILYKCLAILLTISLGFHILLLLGIKLPSLGIIQYGNMDIYLYNNYIFTLYGSYGVRFHSIFCEPGHVGMIISFLLYFLKYDMRNKYVVLLIINLLFTLSLAGYLLLLFGWLINYITDFSAKKMLLIIIVGFSLYYSYVLLVDILSSDNIIYEYVLKRLVYDEDAGTIKGDNRVSQYLTDYIENNLSLYEYLLGLSHDKFDKLIAMYGGGSGYKMYLIEFGMLSIVFVFFFYFYMLYLFKENRHFMIGAFLLFVIAFIQRSYPFWISEMFIFMLGPSYILVNNQSKIDGKS
;
A
#
# COMPACT_ATOMS: atom_id res chain seq x y z
N LYS A 1 7.64 -4.35 40.74
CA LYS A 1 8.18 -3.58 39.60
C LYS A 1 9.03 -4.55 38.79
N SER A 2 8.48 -5.22 37.78
CA SER A 2 9.26 -6.02 36.85
C SER A 2 10.03 -5.04 35.96
N ASN A 3 11.35 -5.11 35.98
CA ASN A 3 12.19 -4.51 34.96
C ASN A 3 11.76 -5.13 33.61
N ALA A 4 10.96 -4.43 32.86
CA ALA A 4 10.60 -4.83 31.51
C ALA A 4 11.86 -4.70 30.65
N VAL A 5 12.68 -5.73 30.66
CA VAL A 5 13.79 -5.86 29.73
C VAL A 5 13.12 -6.07 28.36
N PHE A 6 13.37 -5.18 27.40
CA PHE A 6 12.99 -5.34 26.01
C PHE A 6 13.60 -6.65 25.50
N CYS A 7 12.82 -7.72 25.49
CA CYS A 7 13.27 -9.05 25.06
C CYS A 7 12.49 -9.45 23.82
N VAL A 8 13.13 -9.28 22.67
CA VAL A 8 12.56 -9.77 21.41
C VAL A 8 12.54 -11.29 21.43
N LYS A 9 11.36 -11.89 21.21
CA LYS A 9 11.26 -13.35 21.09
C LYS A 9 12.17 -13.85 19.96
N ARG A 10 12.92 -14.92 20.20
CA ARG A 10 13.92 -15.50 19.27
C ARG A 10 13.39 -15.67 17.83
N LYS A 11 12.09 -15.98 17.68
CA LYS A 11 11.46 -16.14 16.35
C LYS A 11 11.44 -14.84 15.52
N TYR A 12 11.51 -13.65 16.14
CA TYR A 12 11.53 -12.36 15.45
C TYR A 12 12.94 -11.80 15.22
N LEU A 13 13.99 -12.40 15.82
CA LEU A 13 15.36 -11.94 15.60
C LEU A 13 15.76 -11.98 14.14
N ILE A 14 15.35 -13.02 13.42
CA ILE A 14 15.61 -13.15 11.98
C ILE A 14 15.03 -11.94 11.24
N LEU A 15 13.80 -11.51 11.55
CA LEU A 15 13.17 -10.35 10.91
C LEU A 15 13.96 -9.06 11.15
N ILE A 16 14.48 -8.87 12.37
CA ILE A 16 15.30 -7.70 12.70
C ILE A 16 16.62 -7.73 11.93
N VAL A 17 17.27 -8.89 11.85
CA VAL A 17 18.50 -9.04 11.05
C VAL A 17 18.22 -8.76 9.57
N LEU A 18 17.12 -9.27 9.04
CA LEU A 18 16.71 -9.00 7.66
C LEU A 18 16.44 -7.49 7.45
N LEU A 19 15.78 -6.80 8.37
CA LEU A 19 15.60 -5.35 8.30
C LEU A 19 16.92 -4.57 8.36
N LEU A 20 17.86 -5.02 9.18
CA LEU A 20 19.19 -4.42 9.22
C LEU A 20 19.92 -4.56 7.89
N ILE A 21 19.88 -5.75 7.28
CA ILE A 21 20.48 -6.00 5.95
C ILE A 21 19.79 -5.11 4.91
N ALA A 22 18.44 -5.04 4.92
CA ALA A 22 17.69 -4.18 4.02
C ALA A 22 18.06 -2.71 4.22
N ALA A 23 18.15 -2.24 5.45
CA ALA A 23 18.53 -0.87 5.75
C ALA A 23 19.91 -0.52 5.17
N ILE A 24 20.89 -1.42 5.32
CA ILE A 24 22.23 -1.20 4.78
C ILE A 24 22.23 -1.18 3.24
N SER A 25 21.49 -2.08 2.60
CA SER A 25 21.44 -2.18 1.13
C SER A 25 20.60 -1.08 0.46
N HIS A 26 19.61 -0.52 1.17
CA HIS A 26 18.69 0.49 0.64
C HIS A 26 18.98 1.91 1.15
N THR A 27 20.01 2.10 1.96
CA THR A 27 20.35 3.43 2.46
C THR A 27 21.07 4.20 1.38
N ASN A 28 20.39 5.16 0.77
CA ASN A 28 21.06 6.23 0.06
C ASN A 28 21.89 7.03 1.06
N SER A 29 23.00 7.59 0.63
CA SER A 29 23.91 8.40 1.49
C SER A 29 23.25 9.66 2.11
N SER A 30 21.94 9.87 1.92
CA SER A 30 21.21 10.98 2.49
C SER A 30 20.93 10.77 3.99
N PHE A 31 21.18 11.79 4.79
CA PHE A 31 20.92 11.80 6.23
C PHE A 31 19.47 11.39 6.59
N PHE A 32 18.49 11.84 5.83
CA PHE A 32 17.08 11.50 6.04
C PHE A 32 16.78 10.02 5.80
N SER A 33 17.41 9.40 4.81
CA SER A 33 17.28 7.96 4.55
C SER A 33 17.81 7.15 5.73
N ILE A 34 18.96 7.50 6.27
CA ILE A 34 19.56 6.83 7.43
C ILE A 34 18.64 6.92 8.65
N ILE A 35 18.13 8.13 8.96
CA ILE A 35 17.19 8.34 10.09
C ILE A 35 15.93 7.51 9.91
N SER A 36 15.37 7.47 8.71
CA SER A 36 14.15 6.71 8.42
C SER A 36 14.36 5.20 8.67
N HIS A 37 15.47 4.64 8.24
CA HIS A 37 15.80 3.23 8.47
C HIS A 37 16.07 2.92 9.96
N ILE A 38 16.77 3.80 10.67
CA ILE A 38 16.96 3.67 12.12
C ILE A 38 15.60 3.66 12.82
N PHE A 39 14.73 4.60 12.48
CA PHE A 39 13.39 4.68 13.06
C PHE A 39 12.56 3.42 12.77
N LEU A 40 12.63 2.88 11.54
CA LEU A 40 11.97 1.64 11.16
C LEU A 40 12.45 0.45 11.99
N ILE A 41 13.77 0.30 12.17
CA ILE A 41 14.38 -0.79 12.93
C ILE A 41 13.98 -0.69 14.40
N LEU A 42 14.08 0.49 15.02
CA LEU A 42 13.67 0.71 16.41
C LEU A 42 12.19 0.42 16.62
N SER A 43 11.34 0.82 15.67
CA SER A 43 9.91 0.52 15.70
C SER A 43 9.65 -0.98 15.62
N ALA A 44 10.34 -1.70 14.72
CA ALA A 44 10.22 -3.15 14.59
C ALA A 44 10.67 -3.88 15.88
N ILE A 45 11.79 -3.47 16.48
CA ILE A 45 12.27 -4.01 17.76
C ILE A 45 11.19 -3.81 18.84
N SER A 46 10.63 -2.60 18.95
CA SER A 46 9.61 -2.27 19.93
C SER A 46 8.36 -3.12 19.73
N ILE A 47 7.85 -3.21 18.50
CA ILE A 47 6.64 -3.98 18.18
C ILE A 47 6.86 -5.49 18.44
N PHE A 48 8.00 -6.05 18.02
CA PHE A 48 8.28 -7.47 18.23
C PHE A 48 8.64 -7.84 19.66
N SER A 49 8.92 -6.85 20.52
CA SER A 49 9.07 -7.04 21.97
C SER A 49 7.72 -7.11 22.67
N CYS A 50 6.65 -6.58 22.07
CA CYS A 50 5.29 -6.62 22.60
C CYS A 50 4.68 -8.04 22.52
N THR A 51 3.74 -8.32 23.40
CA THR A 51 2.90 -9.51 23.34
C THR A 51 1.91 -9.45 22.18
N ASP A 52 1.33 -10.60 21.80
CA ASP A 52 0.32 -10.64 20.73
C ASP A 52 -0.92 -9.80 21.08
N LEU A 53 -1.29 -9.74 22.37
CA LEU A 53 -2.41 -8.93 22.87
C LEU A 53 -2.12 -7.43 22.75
N GLU A 54 -0.91 -6.99 23.12
CA GLU A 54 -0.51 -5.59 22.98
C GLU A 54 -0.45 -5.17 21.51
N ARG A 55 0.11 -5.99 20.64
CA ARG A 55 0.11 -5.72 19.19
C ARG A 55 -1.29 -5.64 18.60
N ALA A 56 -2.20 -6.53 19.04
CA ALA A 56 -3.60 -6.47 18.63
C ALA A 56 -4.27 -5.17 19.07
N SER A 57 -4.00 -4.74 20.30
CA SER A 57 -4.50 -3.46 20.84
C SER A 57 -3.93 -2.25 20.09
N PHE A 58 -2.64 -2.27 19.74
CA PHE A 58 -2.04 -1.24 18.90
C PHE A 58 -2.65 -1.19 17.49
N PHE A 59 -2.93 -2.34 16.89
CA PHE A 59 -3.62 -2.38 15.60
C PHE A 59 -5.03 -1.79 15.71
N ASP A 60 -5.75 -2.11 16.78
CA ASP A 60 -7.10 -1.59 17.05
C ASP A 60 -7.10 -0.06 17.15
N ILE A 61 -6.13 0.51 17.86
CA ILE A 61 -5.95 1.97 17.95
C ILE A 61 -5.55 2.55 16.59
N LEU A 62 -4.60 1.94 15.88
CA LEU A 62 -4.06 2.42 14.62
C LEU A 62 -5.17 2.63 13.59
N TYR A 63 -5.98 1.59 13.31
CA TYR A 63 -6.99 1.72 12.26
C TYR A 63 -8.13 2.67 12.65
N LYS A 64 -8.49 2.75 13.94
CA LYS A 64 -9.51 3.70 14.43
C LYS A 64 -9.04 5.15 14.30
N CYS A 65 -7.82 5.42 14.77
CA CYS A 65 -7.22 6.75 14.62
C CYS A 65 -7.11 7.16 13.17
N LEU A 66 -6.64 6.25 12.30
CA LEU A 66 -6.50 6.55 10.87
C LEU A 66 -7.87 6.77 10.21
N ALA A 67 -8.89 5.95 10.52
CA ALA A 67 -10.24 6.14 10.01
C ALA A 67 -10.83 7.51 10.39
N ILE A 68 -10.66 7.94 11.64
CA ILE A 68 -11.12 9.24 12.12
C ILE A 68 -10.37 10.37 11.41
N LEU A 69 -9.04 10.29 11.38
CA LEU A 69 -8.17 11.28 10.75
C LEU A 69 -8.50 11.48 9.28
N LEU A 70 -8.62 10.39 8.52
CA LEU A 70 -8.97 10.44 7.11
C LEU A 70 -10.38 11.01 6.90
N THR A 71 -11.35 10.67 7.75
CA THR A 71 -12.72 11.17 7.63
C THR A 71 -12.81 12.67 7.89
N ILE A 72 -12.07 13.18 8.88
CA ILE A 72 -12.00 14.63 9.13
C ILE A 72 -11.33 15.31 7.92
N SER A 73 -10.23 14.77 7.44
CA SER A 73 -9.54 15.28 6.25
C SER A 73 -10.43 15.26 5.01
N LEU A 74 -11.24 14.20 4.82
CA LEU A 74 -12.20 14.12 3.72
C LEU A 74 -13.27 15.23 3.82
N GLY A 75 -13.74 15.56 5.04
CA GLY A 75 -14.64 16.69 5.23
C GLY A 75 -14.08 18.00 4.69
N PHE A 76 -12.81 18.31 5.01
CA PHE A 76 -12.14 19.49 4.45
C PHE A 76 -11.90 19.38 2.94
N HIS A 77 -11.58 18.21 2.44
CA HIS A 77 -11.45 18.00 0.99
C HIS A 77 -12.77 18.27 0.26
N ILE A 78 -13.89 17.85 0.80
CA ILE A 78 -15.22 18.14 0.24
C ILE A 78 -15.49 19.64 0.23
N LEU A 79 -15.13 20.39 1.29
CA LEU A 79 -15.24 21.85 1.30
C LEU A 79 -14.44 22.50 0.16
N LEU A 80 -13.21 22.01 -0.10
CA LEU A 80 -12.40 22.47 -1.21
C LEU A 80 -13.06 22.18 -2.58
N LEU A 81 -13.65 20.99 -2.74
CA LEU A 81 -14.38 20.61 -3.96
C LEU A 81 -15.62 21.50 -4.18
N LEU A 82 -16.24 21.99 -3.12
CA LEU A 82 -17.35 22.96 -3.18
C LEU A 82 -16.88 24.41 -3.44
N GLY A 83 -15.57 24.61 -3.68
CA GLY A 83 -14.99 25.92 -3.99
C GLY A 83 -14.72 26.79 -2.76
N ILE A 84 -14.85 26.26 -1.54
CA ILE A 84 -14.52 26.99 -0.32
C ILE A 84 -12.99 27.05 -0.18
N LYS A 85 -12.44 28.25 -0.34
CA LYS A 85 -10.99 28.49 -0.21
C LYS A 85 -10.60 28.40 1.25
N LEU A 86 -9.80 27.39 1.57
CA LEU A 86 -9.18 27.25 2.87
C LEU A 86 -7.80 27.95 2.84
N PRO A 87 -7.37 28.62 3.95
CA PRO A 87 -6.05 29.26 4.00
C PRO A 87 -4.94 28.21 3.80
N SER A 88 -3.96 28.50 2.96
CA SER A 88 -2.79 27.66 2.71
C SER A 88 -1.67 28.01 3.70
N LEU A 89 -0.98 27.01 4.25
CA LEU A 89 0.18 27.19 5.12
C LEU A 89 1.51 27.18 4.39
N GLY A 90 1.49 26.88 3.09
CA GLY A 90 2.70 26.92 2.27
C GLY A 90 2.69 25.96 1.10
N ILE A 91 3.76 26.03 0.33
CA ILE A 91 4.06 25.11 -0.76
C ILE A 91 5.21 24.24 -0.29
N ILE A 92 5.05 22.94 -0.36
CA ILE A 92 6.13 21.98 -0.11
C ILE A 92 6.47 21.32 -1.42
N GLN A 93 7.75 21.29 -1.74
CA GLN A 93 8.26 20.54 -2.88
C GLN A 93 8.43 19.07 -2.47
N TYR A 94 7.78 18.17 -3.21
CA TYR A 94 7.93 16.75 -3.04
C TYR A 94 8.69 16.18 -4.24
N GLY A 95 9.88 15.66 -3.97
CA GLY A 95 10.79 15.24 -5.03
C GLY A 95 11.32 16.43 -5.84
N ASN A 96 11.91 16.14 -6.98
CA ASN A 96 12.52 17.17 -7.84
C ASN A 96 11.54 17.82 -8.84
N MET A 97 10.28 17.33 -8.92
CA MET A 97 9.37 17.71 -10.01
C MET A 97 8.01 18.24 -9.57
N ASP A 98 7.51 17.89 -8.38
CA ASP A 98 6.14 18.22 -8.00
C ASP A 98 6.09 19.22 -6.85
N ILE A 99 5.42 20.34 -7.10
CA ILE A 99 5.12 21.37 -6.08
C ILE A 99 3.70 21.10 -5.59
N TYR A 100 3.57 20.78 -4.31
CA TYR A 100 2.28 20.57 -3.66
C TYR A 100 1.91 21.78 -2.83
N LEU A 101 0.67 22.26 -2.99
CA LEU A 101 0.07 23.22 -2.08
C LEU A 101 -0.55 22.45 -0.92
N TYR A 102 -0.01 22.64 0.28
CA TYR A 102 -0.57 22.01 1.48
C TYR A 102 -1.51 22.99 2.19
N ASN A 103 -2.76 22.59 2.29
CA ASN A 103 -3.71 23.23 3.16
C ASN A 103 -3.74 22.42 4.45
N ASN A 104 -3.03 22.85 5.47
CA ASN A 104 -2.88 22.11 6.74
C ASN A 104 -4.13 22.22 7.64
N TYR A 105 -5.32 22.29 7.01
CA TYR A 105 -6.54 22.18 7.79
C TYR A 105 -6.75 20.73 8.14
N ILE A 106 -6.34 20.38 9.34
CA ILE A 106 -6.53 19.06 9.88
C ILE A 106 -6.21 18.00 8.79
N PHE A 107 -4.92 17.95 8.39
CA PHE A 107 -4.39 16.89 7.53
C PHE A 107 -4.91 16.85 6.08
N THR A 108 -5.36 17.97 5.52
CA THR A 108 -5.73 18.00 4.10
C THR A 108 -4.58 18.51 3.26
N LEU A 109 -4.18 17.69 2.30
CA LEU A 109 -3.25 18.08 1.23
C LEU A 109 -4.05 18.37 -0.03
N TYR A 110 -3.75 19.48 -0.69
CA TYR A 110 -4.36 19.85 -1.95
C TYR A 110 -3.26 20.22 -2.94
N GLY A 111 -3.12 19.42 -3.98
CA GLY A 111 -2.01 19.57 -4.92
C GLY A 111 -2.40 19.23 -6.36
N SER A 112 -1.44 18.77 -7.14
CA SER A 112 -1.58 18.42 -8.56
C SER A 112 -2.60 17.30 -8.86
N TYR A 113 -3.08 16.60 -7.85
CA TYR A 113 -4.06 15.54 -8.03
C TYR A 113 -5.52 16.01 -8.13
N GLY A 114 -5.75 17.33 -8.05
CA GLY A 114 -7.06 17.94 -8.25
C GLY A 114 -8.13 17.40 -7.32
N VAL A 115 -9.16 16.78 -7.91
CA VAL A 115 -10.32 16.23 -7.18
C VAL A 115 -10.05 14.95 -6.39
N ARG A 116 -8.87 14.34 -6.52
CA ARG A 116 -8.53 13.07 -5.89
C ARG A 116 -8.11 13.27 -4.43
N PHE A 117 -8.76 12.57 -3.53
CA PHE A 117 -8.45 12.60 -2.11
C PHE A 117 -7.16 11.82 -1.76
N HIS A 118 -6.27 12.44 -1.01
CA HIS A 118 -5.04 11.79 -0.53
C HIS A 118 -4.65 12.15 0.91
N SER A 119 -5.37 13.06 1.58
CA SER A 119 -5.13 13.42 2.98
C SER A 119 -3.66 13.78 3.25
N ILE A 120 -3.10 13.22 4.32
CA ILE A 120 -1.68 13.42 4.72
C ILE A 120 -0.68 12.64 3.87
N PHE A 121 -1.15 11.80 2.96
CA PHE A 121 -0.28 11.00 2.10
C PHE A 121 0.08 11.77 0.82
N CYS A 122 1.26 11.48 0.28
CA CYS A 122 1.75 12.17 -0.91
C CYS A 122 0.90 11.92 -2.16
N GLU A 123 0.20 10.77 -2.23
CA GLU A 123 -0.57 10.38 -3.39
C GLU A 123 -1.85 9.62 -3.01
N PRO A 124 -2.93 9.75 -3.82
CA PRO A 124 -4.17 8.99 -3.61
C PRO A 124 -3.98 7.47 -3.58
N GLY A 125 -3.04 6.95 -4.37
CA GLY A 125 -2.71 5.52 -4.39
C GLY A 125 -2.10 5.01 -3.10
N HIS A 126 -1.37 5.83 -2.36
CA HIS A 126 -0.85 5.47 -1.03
C HIS A 126 -1.99 5.26 -0.03
N VAL A 127 -2.95 6.20 0.00
CA VAL A 127 -4.16 6.05 0.84
C VAL A 127 -4.89 4.77 0.48
N GLY A 128 -5.12 4.53 -0.83
CA GLY A 128 -5.81 3.35 -1.33
C GLY A 128 -5.15 2.05 -0.90
N MET A 129 -3.83 1.96 -0.97
CA MET A 129 -3.05 0.79 -0.57
C MET A 129 -3.14 0.54 0.94
N ILE A 130 -2.91 1.55 1.76
CA ILE A 130 -2.95 1.45 3.22
C ILE A 130 -4.34 1.04 3.71
N ILE A 131 -5.39 1.67 3.18
CA ILE A 131 -6.77 1.31 3.52
C ILE A 131 -7.06 -0.14 3.14
N SER A 132 -6.64 -0.58 1.95
CA SER A 132 -6.89 -1.95 1.48
C SER A 132 -6.24 -3.00 2.37
N PHE A 133 -5.01 -2.77 2.84
CA PHE A 133 -4.36 -3.66 3.81
C PHE A 133 -5.08 -3.67 5.17
N LEU A 134 -5.49 -2.51 5.68
CA LEU A 134 -6.27 -2.43 6.92
C LEU A 134 -7.58 -3.20 6.79
N LEU A 135 -8.32 -2.99 5.70
CA LEU A 135 -9.59 -3.68 5.45
C LEU A 135 -9.42 -5.19 5.35
N TYR A 136 -8.31 -5.65 4.78
CA TYR A 136 -7.99 -7.09 4.74
C TYR A 136 -7.85 -7.66 6.15
N PHE A 137 -7.04 -7.06 7.02
CA PHE A 137 -6.87 -7.51 8.40
C PHE A 137 -8.13 -7.30 9.26
N LEU A 138 -9.03 -6.37 8.88
CA LEU A 138 -10.35 -6.19 9.48
C LEU A 138 -11.43 -7.13 8.89
N LYS A 139 -11.05 -8.05 7.98
CA LYS A 139 -11.93 -9.02 7.32
C LYS A 139 -13.16 -8.39 6.66
N TYR A 140 -13.08 -7.13 6.27
CA TYR A 140 -14.20 -6.39 5.64
C TYR A 140 -15.49 -6.40 6.47
N ASP A 141 -15.39 -6.42 7.81
CA ASP A 141 -16.57 -6.47 8.69
C ASP A 141 -17.34 -5.14 8.65
N MET A 142 -18.38 -5.09 7.83
CA MET A 142 -19.24 -3.90 7.65
C MET A 142 -20.02 -3.51 8.90
N ARG A 143 -20.06 -4.33 9.96
CA ARG A 143 -20.66 -3.96 11.25
C ARG A 143 -19.77 -2.99 12.03
N ASN A 144 -18.49 -2.99 11.72
CA ASN A 144 -17.54 -2.04 12.29
C ASN A 144 -17.63 -0.71 11.53
N LYS A 145 -18.11 0.34 12.22
CA LYS A 145 -18.26 1.69 11.64
C LYS A 145 -16.94 2.25 11.05
N TYR A 146 -15.80 1.90 11.60
CA TYR A 146 -14.50 2.36 11.10
C TYR A 146 -14.14 1.70 9.77
N VAL A 147 -14.57 0.44 9.54
CA VAL A 147 -14.43 -0.22 8.24
C VAL A 147 -15.24 0.54 7.18
N VAL A 148 -16.47 0.92 7.50
CA VAL A 148 -17.32 1.72 6.60
C VAL A 148 -16.67 3.07 6.29
N LEU A 149 -16.15 3.77 7.30
CA LEU A 149 -15.44 5.04 7.12
C LEU A 149 -14.20 4.87 6.21
N LEU A 150 -13.40 3.82 6.42
CA LEU A 150 -12.24 3.54 5.57
C LEU A 150 -12.66 3.29 4.11
N ILE A 151 -13.73 2.53 3.86
CA ILE A 151 -14.24 2.30 2.50
C ILE A 151 -14.69 3.61 1.85
N ILE A 152 -15.42 4.46 2.57
CA ILE A 152 -15.83 5.77 2.05
C ILE A 152 -14.60 6.60 1.68
N ASN A 153 -13.60 6.69 2.55
CA ASN A 153 -12.36 7.41 2.24
C ASN A 153 -11.64 6.83 1.02
N LEU A 154 -11.61 5.50 0.87
CA LEU A 154 -11.03 4.83 -0.30
C LEU A 154 -11.72 5.26 -1.60
N LEU A 155 -13.06 5.33 -1.61
CA LEU A 155 -13.82 5.72 -2.81
C LEU A 155 -13.46 7.12 -3.30
N PHE A 156 -13.23 8.08 -2.39
CA PHE A 156 -12.83 9.43 -2.76
C PHE A 156 -11.38 9.56 -3.26
N THR A 157 -10.54 8.53 -3.07
CA THR A 157 -9.18 8.54 -3.64
C THR A 157 -9.16 8.50 -5.16
N LEU A 158 -10.21 8.01 -5.80
CA LEU A 158 -10.28 7.71 -7.24
C LEU A 158 -9.01 6.97 -7.70
N SER A 159 -8.57 6.02 -6.87
CA SER A 159 -7.38 5.21 -7.12
C SER A 159 -7.76 3.84 -7.66
N LEU A 160 -7.58 3.64 -8.97
CA LEU A 160 -7.80 2.33 -9.58
C LEU A 160 -7.01 1.22 -8.84
N ALA A 161 -5.76 1.49 -8.48
CA ALA A 161 -4.93 0.55 -7.71
C ALA A 161 -5.55 0.21 -6.34
N GLY A 162 -6.08 1.22 -5.62
CA GLY A 162 -6.77 1.00 -4.36
C GLY A 162 -8.04 0.17 -4.52
N TYR A 163 -8.81 0.42 -5.58
CA TYR A 163 -10.03 -0.35 -5.87
C TYR A 163 -9.74 -1.81 -6.23
N LEU A 164 -8.69 -2.03 -7.03
CA LEU A 164 -8.25 -3.39 -7.37
C LEU A 164 -7.74 -4.14 -6.13
N LEU A 165 -6.96 -3.50 -5.26
CA LEU A 165 -6.50 -4.10 -4.01
C LEU A 165 -7.65 -4.40 -3.05
N LEU A 166 -8.65 -3.52 -2.96
CA LEU A 166 -9.88 -3.77 -2.21
C LEU A 166 -10.60 -5.01 -2.73
N LEU A 167 -10.81 -5.08 -4.05
CA LEU A 167 -11.49 -6.20 -4.71
C LEU A 167 -10.71 -7.50 -4.53
N PHE A 168 -9.42 -7.52 -4.85
CA PHE A 168 -8.59 -8.72 -4.69
C PHE A 168 -8.49 -9.17 -3.24
N GLY A 169 -8.30 -8.25 -2.31
CA GLY A 169 -8.27 -8.58 -0.88
C GLY A 169 -9.58 -9.17 -0.40
N TRP A 170 -10.73 -8.61 -0.83
CA TRP A 170 -12.04 -9.17 -0.53
C TRP A 170 -12.22 -10.55 -1.15
N LEU A 171 -11.86 -10.75 -2.41
CA LEU A 171 -11.92 -12.04 -3.10
C LEU A 171 -11.05 -13.10 -2.40
N ILE A 172 -9.80 -12.76 -2.07
CA ILE A 172 -8.88 -13.67 -1.37
C ILE A 172 -9.49 -14.07 -0.02
N ASN A 173 -9.98 -13.10 0.78
CA ASN A 173 -10.62 -13.38 2.06
C ASN A 173 -11.89 -14.24 1.92
N TYR A 174 -12.64 -14.04 0.84
CA TYR A 174 -13.88 -14.77 0.56
C TYR A 174 -13.64 -16.21 0.12
N ILE A 175 -12.55 -16.47 -0.62
CA ILE A 175 -12.19 -17.80 -1.14
C ILE A 175 -11.61 -18.71 -0.06
N THR A 176 -11.12 -18.17 1.06
CA THR A 176 -10.51 -18.98 2.13
C THR A 176 -11.39 -20.12 2.63
N ASP A 177 -12.73 -19.96 2.53
CA ASP A 177 -13.70 -21.04 2.81
C ASP A 177 -14.44 -21.41 1.53
N PHE A 178 -13.80 -22.17 0.65
CA PHE A 178 -14.32 -22.50 -0.68
C PHE A 178 -15.66 -23.21 -0.63
N SER A 179 -16.64 -22.69 -1.35
CA SER A 179 -17.93 -23.36 -1.62
C SER A 179 -18.43 -23.03 -3.01
N ALA A 180 -19.20 -23.95 -3.64
CA ALA A 180 -19.77 -23.74 -4.96
C ALA A 180 -20.64 -22.46 -5.04
N LYS A 181 -21.38 -22.13 -3.96
CA LYS A 181 -22.18 -20.91 -3.85
C LYS A 181 -21.30 -19.65 -3.90
N LYS A 182 -20.13 -19.69 -3.24
CA LYS A 182 -19.19 -18.57 -3.23
C LYS A 182 -18.57 -18.37 -4.62
N MET A 183 -18.22 -19.45 -5.31
CA MET A 183 -17.71 -19.39 -6.68
C MET A 183 -18.75 -18.79 -7.64
N LEU A 184 -20.00 -19.20 -7.54
CA LEU A 184 -21.09 -18.59 -8.34
C LEU A 184 -21.22 -17.09 -8.07
N LEU A 185 -21.14 -16.66 -6.80
CA LEU A 185 -21.18 -15.24 -6.47
C LEU A 185 -20.01 -14.46 -7.07
N ILE A 186 -18.78 -15.01 -7.04
CA ILE A 186 -17.61 -14.39 -7.66
C ILE A 186 -17.83 -14.20 -9.17
N ILE A 187 -18.38 -15.22 -9.85
CA ILE A 187 -18.70 -15.13 -11.27
C ILE A 187 -19.73 -14.03 -11.52
N ILE A 188 -20.82 -13.99 -10.72
CA ILE A 188 -21.85 -12.96 -10.84
C ILE A 188 -21.26 -11.56 -10.62
N VAL A 189 -20.44 -11.38 -9.57
CA VAL A 189 -19.77 -10.09 -9.31
C VAL A 189 -18.85 -9.72 -10.46
N GLY A 190 -18.06 -10.66 -11.01
CA GLY A 190 -17.17 -10.43 -12.15
C GLY A 190 -17.96 -9.97 -13.40
N PHE A 191 -19.05 -10.67 -13.73
CA PHE A 191 -19.92 -10.26 -14.83
C PHE A 191 -20.60 -8.90 -14.59
N SER A 192 -21.05 -8.65 -13.37
CA SER A 192 -21.66 -7.37 -12.99
C SER A 192 -20.66 -6.21 -13.13
N LEU A 193 -19.43 -6.38 -12.66
CA LEU A 193 -18.37 -5.39 -12.80
C LEU A 193 -18.00 -5.15 -14.27
N TYR A 194 -17.87 -6.21 -15.07
CA TYR A 194 -17.60 -6.09 -16.51
C TYR A 194 -18.72 -5.35 -17.23
N TYR A 195 -19.97 -5.74 -17.00
CA TYR A 195 -21.12 -5.10 -17.63
C TYR A 195 -21.29 -3.65 -17.21
N SER A 196 -21.07 -3.36 -15.90
CA SER A 196 -21.06 -2.00 -15.39
C SER A 196 -19.94 -1.15 -16.02
N TYR A 197 -18.76 -1.72 -16.23
CA TYR A 197 -17.67 -1.03 -16.93
C TYR A 197 -18.06 -0.65 -18.36
N VAL A 198 -18.59 -1.61 -19.14
CA VAL A 198 -19.04 -1.35 -20.53
C VAL A 198 -20.10 -0.25 -20.57
N LEU A 199 -21.13 -0.36 -19.73
CA LEU A 199 -22.19 0.66 -19.65
C LEU A 199 -21.67 2.04 -19.25
N LEU A 200 -20.76 2.09 -18.27
CA LEU A 200 -20.21 3.36 -17.80
C LEU A 200 -19.29 4.03 -18.82
N VAL A 201 -18.54 3.25 -19.59
CA VAL A 201 -17.71 3.78 -20.69
C VAL A 201 -18.59 4.41 -21.78
N ASP A 202 -19.76 3.81 -22.07
CA ASP A 202 -20.68 4.33 -23.09
C ASP A 202 -21.48 5.55 -22.62
N ILE A 203 -21.83 5.60 -21.32
CA ILE A 203 -22.69 6.66 -20.77
C ILE A 203 -21.88 7.90 -20.34
N LEU A 204 -20.68 7.69 -19.77
CA LEU A 204 -19.89 8.76 -19.22
C LEU A 204 -19.07 9.45 -20.31
N SER A 205 -19.24 10.77 -20.43
CA SER A 205 -18.45 11.60 -21.33
C SER A 205 -16.98 11.68 -20.88
N SER A 206 -16.09 12.06 -21.78
CA SER A 206 -14.66 12.26 -21.50
C SER A 206 -14.39 13.30 -20.40
N ASP A 207 -15.32 14.19 -20.13
CA ASP A 207 -15.21 15.24 -19.11
C ASP A 207 -15.60 14.76 -17.71
N ASN A 208 -16.08 13.52 -17.59
CA ASN A 208 -16.47 12.97 -16.31
C ASN A 208 -15.24 12.52 -15.49
N ILE A 209 -15.18 12.93 -14.22
CA ILE A 209 -14.09 12.65 -13.29
C ILE A 209 -13.85 11.12 -13.14
N ILE A 210 -14.92 10.33 -13.04
CA ILE A 210 -14.80 8.87 -12.89
C ILE A 210 -14.23 8.25 -14.17
N TYR A 211 -14.66 8.76 -15.34
CA TYR A 211 -14.10 8.30 -16.61
C TYR A 211 -12.61 8.58 -16.68
N GLU A 212 -12.17 9.80 -16.42
CA GLU A 212 -10.76 10.22 -16.55
C GLU A 212 -9.83 9.49 -15.59
N TYR A 213 -10.21 9.35 -14.31
CA TYR A 213 -9.33 8.80 -13.30
C TYR A 213 -9.43 7.29 -13.09
N VAL A 214 -10.52 6.64 -13.53
CA VAL A 214 -10.76 5.22 -13.31
C VAL A 214 -10.93 4.47 -14.63
N LEU A 215 -11.97 4.79 -15.42
CA LEU A 215 -12.34 3.98 -16.59
C LEU A 215 -11.32 4.10 -17.73
N LYS A 216 -10.87 5.30 -18.07
CA LYS A 216 -9.87 5.55 -19.11
C LYS A 216 -8.56 4.78 -18.88
N ARG A 217 -8.22 4.54 -17.61
CA ARG A 217 -7.01 3.79 -17.25
C ARG A 217 -7.12 2.30 -17.49
N LEU A 218 -8.33 1.76 -17.64
CA LEU A 218 -8.58 0.36 -17.97
C LEU A 218 -8.62 0.11 -19.48
N VAL A 219 -8.66 1.17 -20.29
CA VAL A 219 -8.66 1.06 -21.75
C VAL A 219 -7.30 0.56 -22.22
N TYR A 220 -7.32 -0.46 -23.10
CA TYR A 220 -6.13 -0.95 -23.76
C TYR A 220 -5.64 0.07 -24.80
N ASP A 221 -4.37 0.38 -24.79
CA ASP A 221 -3.70 1.24 -25.77
C ASP A 221 -3.01 0.35 -26.80
N GLU A 222 -3.56 0.30 -28.01
CA GLU A 222 -3.03 -0.55 -29.08
C GLU A 222 -1.64 -0.09 -29.53
N ASP A 223 -1.39 1.22 -29.51
CA ASP A 223 -0.11 1.80 -29.94
C ASP A 223 1.02 1.49 -28.93
N ALA A 224 0.68 1.51 -27.64
CA ALA A 224 1.61 1.19 -26.56
C ALA A 224 1.67 -0.31 -26.21
N GLY A 225 0.74 -1.13 -26.71
CA GLY A 225 0.64 -2.55 -26.39
C GLY A 225 0.30 -2.85 -24.93
N THR A 226 -0.20 -1.86 -24.18
CA THR A 226 -0.46 -1.94 -22.74
C THR A 226 -1.78 -1.25 -22.36
N ILE A 227 -2.21 -1.41 -21.10
CA ILE A 227 -3.35 -0.66 -20.56
C ILE A 227 -2.91 0.78 -20.28
N LYS A 228 -3.71 1.79 -20.66
CA LYS A 228 -3.42 3.24 -20.42
C LYS A 228 -3.07 3.59 -18.98
N GLY A 229 -3.50 2.79 -18.02
CA GLY A 229 -3.15 2.91 -16.61
C GLY A 229 -1.76 2.42 -16.24
N ASP A 230 -1.10 1.68 -17.11
CA ASP A 230 0.27 1.19 -16.91
C ASP A 230 1.31 2.23 -17.39
N ASN A 231 1.22 3.41 -16.80
CA ASN A 231 2.16 4.51 -17.04
C ASN A 231 3.22 4.62 -15.93
N ARG A 232 3.55 3.49 -15.31
CA ARG A 232 4.42 3.46 -14.13
C ARG A 232 5.89 3.60 -14.47
N VAL A 233 6.26 3.12 -15.65
CA VAL A 233 7.64 3.15 -16.16
C VAL A 233 7.58 3.56 -17.62
N SER A 234 8.44 4.46 -18.05
CA SER A 234 8.52 4.86 -19.46
C SER A 234 8.92 3.66 -20.33
N GLN A 235 8.50 3.67 -21.58
CA GLN A 235 8.90 2.62 -22.52
C GLN A 235 10.43 2.54 -22.69
N TYR A 236 11.11 3.68 -22.70
CA TYR A 236 12.57 3.73 -22.74
C TYR A 236 13.25 3.03 -21.55
N LEU A 237 12.69 3.17 -20.35
CA LEU A 237 13.19 2.45 -19.18
C LEU A 237 12.92 0.96 -19.26
N THR A 238 11.78 0.56 -19.84
CA THR A 238 11.47 -0.85 -20.10
C THR A 238 12.47 -1.44 -21.09
N ASP A 239 12.72 -0.76 -22.20
CA ASP A 239 13.71 -1.18 -23.21
C ASP A 239 15.13 -1.24 -22.64
N TYR A 240 15.46 -0.31 -21.72
CA TYR A 240 16.75 -0.34 -21.03
C TYR A 240 16.89 -1.59 -20.13
N ILE A 241 15.85 -1.95 -19.39
CA ILE A 241 15.83 -3.17 -18.56
C ILE A 241 16.05 -4.42 -19.40
N GLU A 242 15.39 -4.49 -20.55
CA GLU A 242 15.38 -5.68 -21.40
C GLU A 242 16.69 -5.85 -22.19
N ASN A 243 17.31 -4.74 -22.61
CA ASN A 243 18.39 -4.78 -23.57
C ASN A 243 19.76 -4.30 -23.06
N ASN A 244 19.81 -3.51 -21.99
CA ASN A 244 21.03 -2.82 -21.58
C ASN A 244 21.53 -3.17 -20.16
N LEU A 245 20.73 -3.86 -19.34
CA LEU A 245 21.19 -4.31 -18.03
C LEU A 245 22.13 -5.51 -18.18
N SER A 246 23.34 -5.41 -17.63
CA SER A 246 24.19 -6.58 -17.43
C SER A 246 23.57 -7.54 -16.40
N LEU A 247 23.96 -8.82 -16.46
CA LEU A 247 23.51 -9.82 -15.46
C LEU A 247 23.79 -9.37 -14.02
N TYR A 248 24.93 -8.74 -13.79
CA TYR A 248 25.32 -8.22 -12.48
C TYR A 248 24.35 -7.11 -12.02
N GLU A 249 24.05 -6.14 -12.87
CA GLU A 249 23.12 -5.05 -12.58
C GLU A 249 21.68 -5.53 -12.42
N TYR A 250 21.29 -6.54 -13.19
CA TYR A 250 19.98 -7.18 -13.02
C TYR A 250 19.84 -7.86 -11.67
N LEU A 251 20.90 -8.50 -11.17
CA LEU A 251 20.86 -9.19 -9.88
C LEU A 251 20.99 -8.24 -8.69
N LEU A 252 21.88 -7.24 -8.76
CA LEU A 252 22.26 -6.39 -7.61
C LEU A 252 21.74 -4.95 -7.70
N GLY A 253 21.17 -4.55 -8.84
CA GLY A 253 20.74 -3.17 -9.11
C GLY A 253 21.88 -2.30 -9.64
N LEU A 254 21.53 -1.09 -10.07
CA LEU A 254 22.46 -0.09 -10.54
C LEU A 254 23.16 0.60 -9.35
N SER A 255 24.38 1.10 -9.60
CA SER A 255 24.97 2.06 -8.67
C SER A 255 24.14 3.32 -8.60
N HIS A 256 24.14 4.01 -7.46
CA HIS A 256 23.36 5.22 -7.22
C HIS A 256 23.57 6.29 -8.31
N ASP A 257 24.82 6.59 -8.65
CA ASP A 257 25.15 7.56 -9.71
C ASP A 257 24.60 7.18 -11.09
N LYS A 258 24.56 5.87 -11.38
CA LYS A 258 24.05 5.35 -12.65
C LYS A 258 22.53 5.39 -12.69
N PHE A 259 21.90 5.07 -11.58
CA PHE A 259 20.46 5.15 -11.39
C PHE A 259 19.96 6.59 -11.52
N ASP A 260 20.59 7.55 -10.82
CA ASP A 260 20.22 8.97 -10.86
C ASP A 260 20.35 9.55 -12.28
N LYS A 261 21.42 9.21 -13.00
CA LYS A 261 21.59 9.61 -14.40
C LYS A 261 20.50 9.04 -15.30
N LEU A 262 20.13 7.78 -15.07
CA LEU A 262 19.09 7.11 -15.85
C LEU A 262 17.72 7.79 -15.61
N ILE A 263 17.38 8.09 -14.36
CA ILE A 263 16.15 8.79 -14.00
C ILE A 263 16.13 10.22 -14.55
N ALA A 264 17.25 10.92 -14.49
CA ALA A 264 17.37 12.26 -15.06
C ALA A 264 17.17 12.28 -16.59
N MET A 265 17.58 11.22 -17.27
CA MET A 265 17.53 11.10 -18.73
C MET A 265 16.17 10.61 -19.25
N TYR A 266 15.57 9.64 -18.58
CA TYR A 266 14.37 8.95 -19.07
C TYR A 266 13.12 9.15 -18.21
N GLY A 267 13.22 9.93 -17.15
CA GLY A 267 12.17 10.13 -16.17
C GLY A 267 12.12 9.01 -15.12
N GLY A 268 11.50 9.33 -14.00
CA GLY A 268 11.23 8.38 -12.93
C GLY A 268 9.92 7.63 -13.16
N GLY A 269 9.67 6.68 -12.29
CA GLY A 269 8.45 5.90 -12.29
C GLY A 269 8.18 5.28 -10.91
N SER A 270 7.22 4.38 -10.87
CA SER A 270 6.92 3.59 -9.68
C SER A 270 6.63 2.14 -10.08
N GLY A 271 6.68 1.24 -9.12
CA GLY A 271 6.42 -0.16 -9.35
C GLY A 271 7.68 -1.03 -9.36
N TYR A 272 7.48 -2.35 -9.49
CA TYR A 272 8.54 -3.33 -9.31
C TYR A 272 9.73 -3.16 -10.29
N LYS A 273 9.49 -2.65 -11.51
CA LYS A 273 10.57 -2.40 -12.49
C LYS A 273 11.56 -1.35 -11.98
N MET A 274 11.05 -0.28 -11.35
CA MET A 274 11.92 0.73 -10.73
C MET A 274 12.73 0.16 -9.59
N TYR A 275 12.10 -0.62 -8.74
CA TYR A 275 12.77 -1.30 -7.64
C TYR A 275 13.82 -2.30 -8.15
N LEU A 276 13.54 -3.01 -9.24
CA LEU A 276 14.47 -3.92 -9.90
C LEU A 276 15.72 -3.18 -10.40
N ILE A 277 15.56 -2.03 -11.05
CA ILE A 277 16.69 -1.24 -11.55
C ILE A 277 17.53 -0.71 -10.40
N GLU A 278 16.88 -0.22 -9.34
CA GLU A 278 17.57 0.42 -8.21
C GLU A 278 18.28 -0.62 -7.31
N PHE A 279 17.58 -1.72 -6.96
CA PHE A 279 18.03 -2.67 -5.92
C PHE A 279 18.28 -4.10 -6.42
N GLY A 280 17.94 -4.40 -7.66
CA GLY A 280 18.14 -5.71 -8.28
C GLY A 280 17.14 -6.79 -7.89
N MET A 281 17.17 -7.90 -8.62
CA MET A 281 16.29 -9.06 -8.43
C MET A 281 16.50 -9.73 -7.06
N LEU A 282 17.72 -9.78 -6.57
CA LEU A 282 18.02 -10.39 -5.25
C LEU A 282 17.30 -9.62 -4.13
N SER A 283 17.20 -8.31 -4.23
CA SER A 283 16.46 -7.49 -3.26
C SER A 283 14.96 -7.78 -3.31
N ILE A 284 14.39 -7.99 -4.48
CA ILE A 284 12.96 -8.40 -4.61
C ILE A 284 12.73 -9.75 -3.91
N VAL A 285 13.58 -10.74 -4.19
CA VAL A 285 13.50 -12.06 -3.53
C VAL A 285 13.60 -11.92 -2.01
N PHE A 286 14.52 -11.08 -1.55
CA PHE A 286 14.72 -10.79 -0.14
C PHE A 286 13.48 -10.15 0.51
N VAL A 287 12.87 -9.15 -0.14
CA VAL A 287 11.63 -8.51 0.32
C VAL A 287 10.50 -9.54 0.43
N PHE A 288 10.33 -10.36 -0.60
CA PHE A 288 9.29 -11.39 -0.58
C PHE A 288 9.53 -12.42 0.51
N PHE A 289 10.78 -12.84 0.71
CA PHE A 289 11.15 -13.74 1.81
C PHE A 289 10.87 -13.11 3.17
N PHE A 290 11.19 -11.82 3.37
CA PHE A 290 10.91 -11.10 4.60
C PHE A 290 9.41 -11.09 4.94
N TYR A 291 8.55 -10.67 4.01
CA TYR A 291 7.11 -10.61 4.23
C TYR A 291 6.49 -12.00 4.39
N PHE A 292 6.90 -12.95 3.56
CA PHE A 292 6.45 -14.34 3.67
C PHE A 292 6.82 -14.92 5.04
N TYR A 293 8.08 -14.77 5.46
CA TYR A 293 8.54 -15.28 6.75
C TYR A 293 7.82 -14.63 7.93
N MET A 294 7.63 -13.30 7.88
CA MET A 294 6.88 -12.58 8.91
C MET A 294 5.46 -13.12 9.08
N LEU A 295 4.75 -13.33 7.98
CA LEU A 295 3.38 -13.87 8.00
C LEU A 295 3.35 -15.36 8.36
N TYR A 296 4.35 -16.12 7.91
CA TYR A 296 4.48 -17.55 8.24
C TYR A 296 4.60 -17.83 9.75
N LEU A 297 5.13 -16.88 10.53
CA LEU A 297 5.22 -17.01 11.98
C LEU A 297 3.84 -17.16 12.68
N PHE A 298 2.75 -16.82 11.99
CA PHE A 298 1.36 -16.90 12.48
C PHE A 298 0.62 -18.13 11.92
N LYS A 299 1.11 -19.33 12.24
CA LYS A 299 0.67 -20.60 11.66
C LYS A 299 -0.82 -20.92 11.84
N GLU A 300 -1.44 -20.45 12.91
CA GLU A 300 -2.84 -20.75 13.26
C GLU A 300 -3.85 -20.22 12.22
N ASN A 301 -3.46 -19.21 11.44
CA ASN A 301 -4.29 -18.59 10.40
C ASN A 301 -3.61 -18.63 9.02
N ARG A 302 -2.96 -19.75 8.69
CA ARG A 302 -2.08 -19.89 7.54
C ARG A 302 -2.70 -19.43 6.22
N HIS A 303 -3.92 -19.84 5.91
CA HIS A 303 -4.58 -19.46 4.65
C HIS A 303 -4.79 -17.95 4.57
N PHE A 304 -5.24 -17.34 5.66
CA PHE A 304 -5.43 -15.90 5.74
C PHE A 304 -4.09 -15.15 5.59
N MET A 305 -3.02 -15.66 6.20
CA MET A 305 -1.68 -15.05 6.09
C MET A 305 -1.08 -15.19 4.69
N ILE A 306 -1.31 -16.32 4.01
CA ILE A 306 -0.93 -16.48 2.59
C ILE A 306 -1.68 -15.45 1.73
N GLY A 307 -2.98 -15.25 1.99
CA GLY A 307 -3.76 -14.22 1.32
C GLY A 307 -3.23 -12.80 1.55
N ALA A 308 -2.82 -12.47 2.77
CA ALA A 308 -2.15 -11.21 3.08
C ALA A 308 -0.84 -11.03 2.28
N PHE A 309 -0.05 -12.09 2.17
CA PHE A 309 1.16 -12.09 1.35
C PHE A 309 0.87 -11.88 -0.14
N LEU A 310 -0.14 -12.56 -0.68
CA LEU A 310 -0.55 -12.38 -2.07
C LEU A 310 -1.02 -10.94 -2.33
N LEU A 311 -1.78 -10.37 -1.40
CA LEU A 311 -2.21 -8.98 -1.51
C LEU A 311 -1.03 -8.00 -1.48
N PHE A 312 -0.02 -8.28 -0.63
CA PHE A 312 1.25 -7.54 -0.62
C PHE A 312 1.96 -7.62 -1.99
N VAL A 313 2.09 -8.82 -2.57
CA VAL A 313 2.73 -9.02 -3.88
C VAL A 313 2.02 -8.22 -4.98
N ILE A 314 0.68 -8.24 -5.00
CA ILE A 314 -0.11 -7.45 -5.95
C ILE A 314 0.14 -5.95 -5.77
N ALA A 315 0.19 -5.48 -4.53
CA ALA A 315 0.50 -4.08 -4.22
C ALA A 315 1.91 -3.69 -4.66
N PHE A 316 2.90 -4.57 -4.40
CA PHE A 316 4.30 -4.35 -4.74
C PHE A 316 4.53 -4.21 -6.25
N ILE A 317 3.77 -4.93 -7.08
CA ILE A 317 3.84 -4.78 -8.55
C ILE A 317 3.57 -3.33 -8.96
N GLN A 318 2.64 -2.67 -8.29
CA GLN A 318 2.23 -1.31 -8.62
C GLN A 318 3.01 -0.25 -7.86
N ARG A 319 3.39 -0.52 -6.60
CA ARG A 319 4.06 0.41 -5.68
C ARG A 319 5.09 -0.32 -4.85
N SER A 320 6.31 -0.22 -5.27
CA SER A 320 7.45 -0.91 -4.69
C SER A 320 8.08 -0.13 -3.53
N TYR A 321 7.31 0.12 -2.49
CA TYR A 321 7.81 0.74 -1.24
C TYR A 321 7.71 -0.23 -0.05
N PRO A 322 8.38 -1.40 -0.11
CA PRO A 322 8.15 -2.49 0.84
C PRO A 322 8.51 -2.15 2.28
N PHE A 323 9.38 -1.15 2.49
CA PHE A 323 9.81 -0.71 3.82
C PHE A 323 9.17 0.61 4.25
N TRP A 324 8.05 0.99 3.61
CA TRP A 324 7.31 2.15 4.05
C TRP A 324 6.67 1.91 5.43
N ILE A 325 6.92 2.81 6.36
CA ILE A 325 6.58 2.66 7.79
C ILE A 325 5.10 2.31 7.99
N SER A 326 4.19 2.98 7.29
CA SER A 326 2.74 2.75 7.41
C SER A 326 2.35 1.34 7.00
N GLU A 327 2.95 0.82 5.94
CA GLU A 327 2.73 -0.55 5.47
C GLU A 327 3.32 -1.57 6.45
N MET A 328 4.56 -1.35 6.87
CA MET A 328 5.25 -2.22 7.82
C MET A 328 4.47 -2.34 9.14
N PHE A 329 3.92 -1.26 9.67
CA PHE A 329 3.10 -1.31 10.89
C PHE A 329 1.88 -2.19 10.74
N ILE A 330 1.18 -2.10 9.61
CA ILE A 330 0.00 -2.93 9.34
C ILE A 330 0.38 -4.41 9.32
N PHE A 331 1.46 -4.77 8.64
CA PHE A 331 1.90 -6.16 8.54
C PHE A 331 2.55 -6.70 9.83
N MET A 332 3.18 -5.86 10.65
CA MET A 332 3.72 -6.28 11.95
C MET A 332 2.63 -6.45 13.03
N LEU A 333 1.55 -5.67 12.96
CA LEU A 333 0.51 -5.63 13.99
C LEU A 333 -0.72 -6.48 13.61
N GLY A 334 -1.14 -6.44 12.32
CA GLY A 334 -2.36 -7.08 11.82
C GLY A 334 -2.46 -8.58 12.08
N PRO A 335 -1.39 -9.39 11.90
CA PRO A 335 -1.42 -10.81 12.21
C PRO A 335 -1.80 -11.13 13.65
N SER A 336 -1.29 -10.36 14.62
CA SER A 336 -1.63 -10.53 16.04
C SER A 336 -3.08 -10.14 16.33
N TYR A 337 -3.62 -9.13 15.64
CA TYR A 337 -5.02 -8.76 15.73
C TYR A 337 -5.96 -9.90 15.30
N ILE A 338 -5.63 -10.58 14.19
CA ILE A 338 -6.39 -11.76 13.72
C ILE A 338 -6.30 -12.92 14.72
N LEU A 339 -5.11 -13.17 15.27
CA LEU A 339 -4.89 -14.24 16.24
C LEU A 339 -5.77 -14.04 17.48
N VAL A 340 -5.72 -12.88 18.10
CA VAL A 340 -6.45 -12.56 19.34
C VAL A 340 -7.96 -12.59 19.11
N ASN A 341 -8.46 -12.02 18.01
CA ASN A 341 -9.90 -12.00 17.72
C ASN A 341 -10.47 -13.40 17.39
N ASN A 342 -9.68 -14.28 16.81
CA ASN A 342 -10.14 -15.67 16.59
C ASN A 342 -10.18 -16.44 17.91
N GLN A 343 -9.22 -16.24 18.83
CA GLN A 343 -9.22 -16.88 20.15
C GLN A 343 -10.41 -16.41 21.00
N SER A 344 -10.72 -15.11 21.01
CA SER A 344 -11.86 -14.58 21.78
C SER A 344 -13.21 -15.15 21.30
N LYS A 345 -13.36 -15.45 20.02
CA LYS A 345 -14.57 -16.11 19.47
C LYS A 345 -14.69 -17.58 19.91
N ILE A 346 -13.58 -18.29 20.05
CA ILE A 346 -13.56 -19.70 20.51
C ILE A 346 -13.91 -19.75 21.99
N ASP A 347 -13.41 -18.80 22.79
CA ASP A 347 -13.64 -18.75 24.24
C ASP A 347 -15.04 -18.20 24.60
N GLY A 348 -15.90 -17.88 23.64
CA GLY A 348 -17.28 -17.39 23.85
C GLY A 348 -17.36 -16.01 24.51
N LYS A 349 -16.30 -15.24 24.47
CA LYS A 349 -16.18 -13.90 25.11
C LYS A 349 -16.40 -12.75 24.12
N SER A 350 -17.17 -12.97 23.06
CA SER A 350 -17.51 -11.92 22.07
C SER A 350 -18.87 -11.33 22.30
#